data_194baa5fa29734378c5805e3cdb7d49e
#
_entry.id   194baa5fa29734378c5805e3cdb7d49e
#
_cell.length_a   1.000
_cell.length_b   1.000
_cell.length_c   1.000
_cell.angle_alpha   90.00
_cell.angle_beta   90.00
_cell.angle_gamma   90.00
#
_symmetry.space_group_name_H-M   'P 1'
#
loop_
_entity.id
_entity.type
_entity.pdbx_description
1 polymer ?
#
loop_
_entity_poly.entity_id
_entity_poly.type
_entity_poly.pdbx_seq_one_letter_code
_entity_poly.pdbx_strand_id
1 'polypeptide(L)'
;MNFTNLLIEWYLQKKRDLPWRNTTNPYPIWLSEIILQQTRVAQGMPYFYAFLESFPTVKELAIADEQQVLKLWQGLGYYSRARNLHQTAQYIANELDGVFPNSYAGLIQLKGIGEYTAAAIASFAYNEPVPVVDGNVFRVVSRYFGIESDISAGKTKKEFTALAAELLSKEQPALFNQAIMEFGALQCVPKNPRCENCIFNTSCLALKNNKVNVLPFKSKKT
;
A
#
# COMPACT_ATOMS: atom_id res chain seq x y z
N MET A 1 -21.02 16.04 -4.07
CA MET A 1 -19.58 15.73 -3.89
C MET A 1 -19.26 14.45 -4.65
N ASN A 2 -18.12 14.39 -5.31
CA ASN A 2 -17.69 13.19 -6.00
C ASN A 2 -17.02 12.18 -5.01
N PHE A 3 -16.84 10.95 -5.45
CA PHE A 3 -16.24 9.85 -4.66
C PHE A 3 -14.90 10.26 -4.02
N THR A 4 -14.01 10.86 -4.81
CA THR A 4 -12.67 11.22 -4.39
C THR A 4 -12.66 12.25 -3.24
N ASN A 5 -13.47 13.29 -3.33
CA ASN A 5 -13.52 14.32 -2.29
C ASN A 5 -14.09 13.79 -0.97
N LEU A 6 -15.19 13.03 -1.05
CA LEU A 6 -15.78 12.40 0.15
C LEU A 6 -14.79 11.46 0.85
N LEU A 7 -14.04 10.69 0.06
CA LEU A 7 -13.04 9.76 0.58
C LEU A 7 -11.88 10.48 1.28
N ILE A 8 -11.37 11.55 0.68
CA ILE A 8 -10.29 12.37 1.27
C ILE A 8 -10.77 13.05 2.56
N GLU A 9 -11.97 13.63 2.57
CA GLU A 9 -12.56 14.23 3.77
C GLU A 9 -12.69 13.21 4.92
N TRP A 10 -13.20 12.02 4.60
CA TRP A 10 -13.29 10.93 5.58
C TRP A 10 -11.91 10.55 6.13
N TYR A 11 -10.92 10.42 5.25
CA TYR A 11 -9.55 10.05 5.64
C TYR A 11 -8.94 11.07 6.60
N LEU A 12 -9.06 12.34 6.32
CA LEU A 12 -8.51 13.40 7.16
C LEU A 12 -9.07 13.39 8.60
N GLN A 13 -10.32 12.89 8.76
CA GLN A 13 -10.97 12.78 10.07
C GLN A 13 -10.72 11.45 10.79
N LYS A 14 -10.47 10.37 10.06
CA LYS A 14 -10.50 8.99 10.59
C LYS A 14 -9.18 8.21 10.46
N LYS A 15 -8.19 8.76 9.77
CA LYS A 15 -6.91 8.08 9.56
C LYS A 15 -6.22 7.73 10.87
N ARG A 16 -5.59 6.55 10.90
CA ARG A 16 -4.64 6.20 11.95
C ARG A 16 -3.38 7.03 11.82
N ASP A 17 -2.81 7.41 12.94
CA ASP A 17 -1.46 8.00 12.99
C ASP A 17 -0.43 6.88 12.84
N LEU A 18 0.18 6.79 11.66
CA LEU A 18 1.20 5.80 11.33
C LEU A 18 2.48 6.53 10.95
N PRO A 19 3.65 6.18 11.55
CA PRO A 19 4.87 6.98 11.43
C PRO A 19 5.34 7.16 9.97
N TRP A 20 5.17 6.16 9.12
CA TRP A 20 5.51 6.24 7.70
C TRP A 20 4.57 7.11 6.86
N ARG A 21 3.49 7.62 7.43
CA ARG A 21 2.57 8.59 6.79
C ARG A 21 2.90 10.03 7.12
N ASN A 22 3.79 10.25 8.08
CA ASN A 22 4.20 11.57 8.55
C ASN A 22 5.51 12.03 7.91
N THR A 23 5.94 11.40 6.84
CA THR A 23 7.17 11.68 6.13
C THR A 23 7.01 11.50 4.63
N THR A 24 7.81 12.22 3.86
CA THR A 24 8.00 12.02 2.41
C THR A 24 9.37 11.39 2.10
N ASN A 25 10.14 11.02 3.13
CA ASN A 25 11.40 10.31 2.93
C ASN A 25 11.12 8.90 2.38
N PRO A 26 11.66 8.53 1.20
CA PRO A 26 11.40 7.23 0.58
C PRO A 26 11.91 6.04 1.40
N TYR A 27 12.96 6.21 2.20
CA TYR A 27 13.54 5.11 2.96
C TYR A 27 12.57 4.52 4.02
N PRO A 28 12.04 5.29 4.98
CA PRO A 28 11.06 4.75 5.93
C PRO A 28 9.76 4.31 5.24
N ILE A 29 9.33 4.97 4.18
CA ILE A 29 8.14 4.54 3.40
C ILE A 29 8.40 3.16 2.80
N TRP A 30 9.51 2.97 2.08
CA TRP A 30 9.90 1.68 1.52
C TRP A 30 10.03 0.59 2.59
N LEU A 31 10.71 0.89 3.70
CA LEU A 31 10.87 -0.04 4.82
C LEU A 31 9.51 -0.53 5.34
N SER A 32 8.57 0.39 5.55
CA SER A 32 7.21 0.04 6.00
C SER A 32 6.48 -0.86 4.99
N GLU A 33 6.59 -0.55 3.69
CA GLU A 33 5.94 -1.34 2.63
C GLU A 33 6.48 -2.78 2.58
N ILE A 34 7.77 -2.98 2.80
CA ILE A 34 8.37 -4.33 2.81
C ILE A 34 8.01 -5.09 4.10
N ILE A 35 8.06 -4.44 5.26
CA ILE A 35 7.72 -5.06 6.55
C ILE A 35 6.24 -5.48 6.55
N LEU A 36 5.35 -4.64 6.03
CA LEU A 36 3.90 -4.87 6.06
C LEU A 36 3.38 -5.83 4.98
N GLN A 37 4.24 -6.31 4.08
CA GLN A 37 3.83 -7.40 3.17
C GLN A 37 3.40 -8.62 3.99
N GLN A 38 2.11 -8.98 3.89
CA GLN A 38 1.49 -10.10 4.64
C GLN A 38 1.64 -10.00 6.17
N THR A 39 1.89 -8.81 6.70
CA THR A 39 2.05 -8.54 8.14
C THR A 39 1.07 -7.45 8.56
N ARG A 40 0.37 -7.66 9.68
CA ARG A 40 -0.54 -6.64 10.22
C ARG A 40 0.25 -5.47 10.80
N VAL A 41 -0.31 -4.26 10.74
CA VAL A 41 0.32 -3.03 11.27
C VAL A 41 0.79 -3.20 12.72
N ALA A 42 -0.06 -3.71 13.61
CA ALA A 42 0.30 -3.92 15.02
C ALA A 42 1.51 -4.86 15.21
N GLN A 43 1.66 -5.85 14.34
CA GLN A 43 2.81 -6.76 14.36
C GLN A 43 4.06 -6.14 13.73
N GLY A 44 3.91 -5.38 12.63
CA GLY A 44 5.04 -4.79 11.91
C GLY A 44 5.62 -3.53 12.56
N MET A 45 4.81 -2.79 13.33
CA MET A 45 5.22 -1.52 13.94
C MET A 45 6.49 -1.61 14.80
N PRO A 46 6.63 -2.58 15.72
CA PRO A 46 7.86 -2.74 16.51
C PRO A 46 9.11 -2.96 15.64
N TYR A 47 8.96 -3.73 14.56
CA TYR A 47 10.06 -3.99 13.62
C TYR A 47 10.47 -2.72 12.85
N PHE A 48 9.47 -1.94 12.42
CA PHE A 48 9.73 -0.67 11.76
C PHE A 48 10.59 0.26 12.62
N TYR A 49 10.24 0.43 13.89
CA TYR A 49 11.04 1.24 14.81
C TYR A 49 12.42 0.66 15.07
N ALA A 50 12.53 -0.65 15.31
CA ALA A 50 13.81 -1.32 15.54
C ALA A 50 14.77 -1.18 14.34
N PHE A 51 14.23 -1.26 13.10
CA PHE A 51 15.02 -1.04 11.90
C PHE A 51 15.48 0.41 11.76
N LEU A 52 14.63 1.40 12.01
CA LEU A 52 15.01 2.81 11.93
C LEU A 52 15.99 3.22 13.04
N GLU A 53 15.88 2.62 14.22
CA GLU A 53 16.82 2.84 15.31
C GLU A 53 18.22 2.27 14.97
N SER A 54 18.24 1.05 14.43
CA SER A 54 19.49 0.36 14.09
C SER A 54 20.12 0.87 12.78
N PHE A 55 19.30 1.27 11.83
CA PHE A 55 19.69 1.70 10.49
C PHE A 55 18.87 2.94 10.09
N PRO A 56 19.25 4.14 10.58
CA PRO A 56 18.46 5.37 10.35
C PRO A 56 18.37 5.79 8.88
N THR A 57 19.32 5.38 8.05
CA THR A 57 19.33 5.67 6.61
C THR A 57 19.55 4.41 5.78
N VAL A 58 19.30 4.50 4.48
CA VAL A 58 19.56 3.40 3.54
C VAL A 58 21.05 3.06 3.47
N LYS A 59 21.95 4.03 3.69
CA LYS A 59 23.41 3.80 3.70
C LYS A 59 23.83 2.96 4.90
N GLU A 60 23.26 3.21 6.08
CA GLU A 60 23.54 2.39 7.28
C GLU A 60 22.99 0.98 7.14
N LEU A 61 21.79 0.83 6.58
CA LEU A 61 21.25 -0.49 6.26
C LEU A 61 22.15 -1.23 5.24
N ALA A 62 22.70 -0.53 4.25
CA ALA A 62 23.52 -1.12 3.21
C ALA A 62 24.85 -1.70 3.74
N ILE A 63 25.50 -1.00 4.69
CA ILE A 63 26.78 -1.43 5.27
C ILE A 63 26.63 -2.42 6.44
N ALA A 64 25.39 -2.67 6.88
CA ALA A 64 25.12 -3.63 7.96
C ALA A 64 25.53 -5.05 7.55
N ASP A 65 25.91 -5.86 8.53
CA ASP A 65 26.04 -7.31 8.33
C ASP A 65 24.69 -7.95 8.05
N GLU A 66 24.60 -8.84 7.06
CA GLU A 66 23.36 -9.54 6.72
C GLU A 66 22.78 -10.26 7.95
N GLN A 67 23.61 -10.82 8.82
CA GLN A 67 23.15 -11.50 10.03
C GLN A 67 22.45 -10.53 11.00
N GLN A 68 22.89 -9.29 11.10
CA GLN A 68 22.22 -8.26 11.90
C GLN A 68 20.83 -7.94 11.33
N VAL A 69 20.73 -7.78 10.00
CA VAL A 69 19.46 -7.53 9.31
C VAL A 69 18.50 -8.70 9.53
N LEU A 70 18.96 -9.94 9.35
CA LEU A 70 18.15 -11.14 9.54
C LEU A 70 17.74 -11.34 11.00
N LYS A 71 18.59 -10.97 11.97
CA LYS A 71 18.27 -11.04 13.41
C LYS A 71 17.15 -10.06 13.76
N LEU A 72 17.19 -8.82 13.24
CA LEU A 72 16.12 -7.85 13.44
C LEU A 72 14.80 -8.28 12.76
N TRP A 73 14.90 -9.05 11.67
CA TRP A 73 13.73 -9.58 10.95
C TRP A 73 13.09 -10.81 11.61
N GLN A 74 13.74 -11.39 12.62
CA GLN A 74 13.29 -12.64 13.24
C GLN A 74 11.87 -12.53 13.79
N GLY A 75 10.98 -13.43 13.35
CA GLY A 75 9.57 -13.44 13.74
C GLY A 75 8.61 -12.90 12.67
N LEU A 76 9.10 -12.16 11.65
CA LEU A 76 8.27 -11.71 10.53
C LEU A 76 8.04 -12.78 9.46
N GLY A 77 8.91 -13.79 9.37
CA GLY A 77 8.85 -14.81 8.34
C GLY A 77 9.24 -14.29 6.94
N TYR A 78 9.20 -15.18 5.93
CA TYR A 78 9.54 -14.82 4.55
C TYR A 78 10.85 -14.04 4.44
N TYR A 79 11.95 -14.60 4.91
CA TYR A 79 13.28 -13.98 5.00
C TYR A 79 13.86 -13.50 3.66
N SER A 80 13.33 -13.99 2.54
CA SER A 80 13.66 -13.44 1.22
C SER A 80 13.38 -11.94 1.10
N ARG A 81 12.36 -11.43 1.83
CA ARG A 81 12.07 -9.98 1.89
C ARG A 81 13.22 -9.21 2.55
N ALA A 82 13.72 -9.71 3.68
CA ALA A 82 14.85 -9.09 4.38
C ALA A 82 16.13 -9.10 3.54
N ARG A 83 16.43 -10.22 2.86
CA ARG A 83 17.60 -10.31 1.97
C ARG A 83 17.45 -9.37 0.78
N ASN A 84 16.29 -9.31 0.14
CA ASN A 84 16.05 -8.37 -0.95
C ASN A 84 16.12 -6.92 -0.47
N LEU A 85 15.57 -6.60 0.70
CA LEU A 85 15.67 -5.28 1.33
C LEU A 85 17.14 -4.87 1.49
N HIS A 86 17.97 -5.73 2.06
CA HIS A 86 19.39 -5.48 2.27
C HIS A 86 20.17 -5.32 0.95
N GLN A 87 19.97 -6.23 -0.01
CA GLN A 87 20.61 -6.13 -1.32
C GLN A 87 20.20 -4.86 -2.08
N THR A 88 18.95 -4.46 -1.98
CA THR A 88 18.47 -3.23 -2.61
C THR A 88 19.00 -2.00 -1.90
N ALA A 89 19.14 -2.03 -0.56
CA ALA A 89 19.82 -0.96 0.17
C ALA A 89 21.28 -0.80 -0.29
N GLN A 90 22.01 -1.91 -0.47
CA GLN A 90 23.37 -1.90 -1.00
C GLN A 90 23.44 -1.30 -2.41
N TYR A 91 22.52 -1.68 -3.28
CA TYR A 91 22.44 -1.11 -4.64
C TYR A 91 22.18 0.41 -4.60
N ILE A 92 21.20 0.85 -3.81
CA ILE A 92 20.89 2.29 -3.69
C ILE A 92 22.06 3.05 -3.10
N ALA A 93 22.75 2.51 -2.09
CA ALA A 93 23.88 3.18 -1.47
C ALA A 93 25.10 3.27 -2.40
N ASN A 94 25.41 2.20 -3.13
CA ASN A 94 26.67 2.09 -3.90
C ASN A 94 26.52 2.61 -5.34
N GLU A 95 25.39 2.34 -6.00
CA GLU A 95 25.17 2.68 -7.40
C GLU A 95 24.38 3.99 -7.59
N LEU A 96 23.60 4.41 -6.58
CA LEU A 96 22.75 5.60 -6.63
C LEU A 96 23.11 6.63 -5.54
N ASP A 97 24.28 6.51 -4.91
CA ASP A 97 24.78 7.41 -3.84
C ASP A 97 23.78 7.59 -2.66
N GLY A 98 22.96 6.59 -2.40
CA GLY A 98 21.94 6.64 -1.35
C GLY A 98 20.66 7.37 -1.75
N VAL A 99 20.49 7.76 -3.01
CA VAL A 99 19.33 8.47 -3.52
C VAL A 99 18.37 7.49 -4.19
N PHE A 100 17.14 7.44 -3.69
CA PHE A 100 16.10 6.62 -4.31
C PHE A 100 15.69 7.19 -5.67
N PRO A 101 15.38 6.34 -6.67
CA PRO A 101 14.70 6.79 -7.88
C PRO A 101 13.39 7.51 -7.52
N ASN A 102 13.13 8.64 -8.15
CA ASN A 102 12.00 9.51 -7.83
C ASN A 102 10.75 9.26 -8.71
N SER A 103 10.72 8.14 -9.41
CA SER A 103 9.60 7.78 -10.27
C SER A 103 9.25 6.30 -10.16
N TYR A 104 7.99 5.97 -10.47
CA TYR A 104 7.54 4.58 -10.58
C TYR A 104 8.42 3.76 -11.52
N ALA A 105 8.75 4.33 -12.69
CA ALA A 105 9.58 3.66 -13.70
C ALA A 105 10.98 3.31 -13.21
N GLY A 106 11.59 4.17 -12.39
CA GLY A 106 12.88 3.91 -11.76
C GLY A 106 12.78 2.93 -10.60
N LEU A 107 11.77 3.08 -9.75
CA LEU A 107 11.58 2.24 -8.56
C LEU A 107 11.30 0.77 -8.91
N ILE A 108 10.54 0.50 -9.97
CA ILE A 108 10.19 -0.87 -10.39
C ILE A 108 11.40 -1.66 -10.88
N GLN A 109 12.52 -1.00 -11.22
CA GLN A 109 13.77 -1.65 -11.65
C GLN A 109 14.56 -2.21 -10.45
N LEU A 110 14.25 -1.78 -9.23
CA LEU A 110 14.96 -2.21 -8.04
C LEU A 110 14.53 -3.63 -7.62
N LYS A 111 15.52 -4.44 -7.21
CA LYS A 111 15.27 -5.83 -6.80
C LYS A 111 14.32 -5.88 -5.60
N GLY A 112 13.33 -6.75 -5.66
CA GLY A 112 12.33 -6.93 -4.58
C GLY A 112 11.29 -5.81 -4.48
N ILE A 113 11.32 -4.82 -5.37
CA ILE A 113 10.29 -3.81 -5.53
C ILE A 113 9.37 -4.21 -6.68
N GLY A 114 8.16 -4.66 -6.36
CA GLY A 114 7.14 -4.97 -7.34
C GLY A 114 6.26 -3.76 -7.67
N GLU A 115 5.31 -3.94 -8.61
CA GLU A 115 4.39 -2.89 -9.09
C GLU A 115 3.70 -2.12 -7.96
N TYR A 116 3.18 -2.84 -6.96
CA TYR A 116 2.52 -2.23 -5.80
C TYR A 116 3.50 -1.36 -4.98
N THR A 117 4.66 -1.92 -4.61
CA THR A 117 5.64 -1.21 -3.78
C THR A 117 6.21 0.00 -4.52
N ALA A 118 6.51 -0.13 -5.81
CA ALA A 118 6.95 0.98 -6.64
C ALA A 118 5.92 2.10 -6.71
N ALA A 119 4.64 1.77 -6.91
CA ALA A 119 3.55 2.74 -6.93
C ALA A 119 3.36 3.43 -5.57
N ALA A 120 3.45 2.67 -4.47
CA ALA A 120 3.33 3.20 -3.13
C ALA A 120 4.44 4.22 -2.82
N ILE A 121 5.71 3.87 -3.10
CA ILE A 121 6.83 4.78 -2.86
C ILE A 121 6.74 6.01 -3.79
N ALA A 122 6.47 5.82 -5.09
CA ALA A 122 6.34 6.92 -6.05
C ALA A 122 5.24 7.90 -5.65
N SER A 123 4.10 7.38 -5.20
CA SER A 123 2.98 8.19 -4.74
C SER A 123 3.27 8.87 -3.40
N PHE A 124 3.69 8.12 -2.38
CA PHE A 124 3.79 8.63 -1.01
C PHE A 124 5.01 9.51 -0.77
N ALA A 125 6.13 9.21 -1.41
CA ALA A 125 7.36 9.99 -1.26
C ALA A 125 7.44 11.16 -2.25
N TYR A 126 6.96 10.96 -3.48
CA TYR A 126 7.19 11.90 -4.57
C TYR A 126 5.91 12.51 -5.16
N ASN A 127 4.76 12.15 -4.60
CA ASN A 127 3.44 12.61 -5.07
C ASN A 127 3.19 12.33 -6.57
N GLU A 128 3.82 11.27 -7.11
CA GLU A 128 3.60 10.85 -8.49
C GLU A 128 2.15 10.35 -8.65
N PRO A 129 1.43 10.77 -9.71
CA PRO A 129 0.03 10.39 -9.91
C PRO A 129 -0.12 8.97 -10.47
N VAL A 130 0.33 7.99 -9.70
CA VAL A 130 0.18 6.57 -9.98
C VAL A 130 -0.78 5.91 -9.00
N PRO A 131 -1.70 5.05 -9.44
CA PRO A 131 -2.64 4.39 -8.55
C PRO A 131 -1.95 3.29 -7.76
N VAL A 132 -2.20 3.25 -6.44
CA VAL A 132 -1.75 2.18 -5.55
C VAL A 132 -2.90 1.22 -5.33
N VAL A 133 -2.81 0.00 -5.85
CA VAL A 133 -3.92 -0.97 -5.84
C VAL A 133 -3.53 -2.22 -5.03
N ASP A 134 -4.07 -2.31 -3.83
CA ASP A 134 -3.95 -3.47 -2.94
C ASP A 134 -5.29 -4.20 -2.76
N GLY A 135 -5.32 -5.18 -1.89
CA GLY A 135 -6.55 -5.91 -1.56
C GLY A 135 -7.66 -5.04 -0.95
N ASN A 136 -7.30 -3.93 -0.28
CA ASN A 136 -8.27 -2.97 0.24
C ASN A 136 -8.91 -2.18 -0.90
N VAL A 137 -8.09 -1.69 -1.82
CA VAL A 137 -8.54 -0.94 -3.00
C VAL A 137 -9.42 -1.80 -3.89
N PHE A 138 -9.02 -3.05 -4.19
CA PHE A 138 -9.85 -4.01 -4.91
C PHE A 138 -11.24 -4.14 -4.27
N ARG A 139 -11.29 -4.28 -2.95
CA ARG A 139 -12.56 -4.44 -2.22
C ARG A 139 -13.42 -3.19 -2.26
N VAL A 140 -12.85 -2.02 -2.01
CA VAL A 140 -13.58 -0.75 -2.02
C VAL A 140 -14.15 -0.48 -3.41
N VAL A 141 -13.33 -0.56 -4.44
CA VAL A 141 -13.72 -0.28 -5.84
C VAL A 141 -14.76 -1.30 -6.31
N SER A 142 -14.53 -2.61 -6.08
CA SER A 142 -15.48 -3.66 -6.45
C SER A 142 -16.84 -3.43 -5.80
N ARG A 143 -16.90 -3.12 -4.50
CA ARG A 143 -18.16 -2.90 -3.79
C ARG A 143 -18.84 -1.60 -4.20
N TYR A 144 -18.09 -0.50 -4.28
CA TYR A 144 -18.68 0.80 -4.62
C TYR A 144 -19.28 0.81 -6.02
N PHE A 145 -18.56 0.30 -7.01
CA PHE A 145 -18.99 0.24 -8.42
C PHE A 145 -19.75 -1.04 -8.80
N GLY A 146 -19.93 -1.98 -7.87
CA GLY A 146 -20.64 -3.25 -8.13
C GLY A 146 -19.92 -4.16 -9.14
N ILE A 147 -18.57 -4.12 -9.19
CA ILE A 147 -17.79 -4.89 -10.16
C ILE A 147 -17.68 -6.34 -9.69
N GLU A 148 -18.16 -7.27 -10.51
CA GLU A 148 -18.23 -8.70 -10.22
C GLU A 148 -17.13 -9.52 -10.89
N SER A 149 -16.25 -8.87 -11.65
CA SER A 149 -15.10 -9.51 -12.30
C SER A 149 -14.19 -10.18 -11.26
N ASP A 150 -13.65 -11.36 -11.61
CA ASP A 150 -12.74 -12.11 -10.73
C ASP A 150 -11.42 -11.37 -10.54
N ILE A 151 -11.16 -10.91 -9.31
CA ILE A 151 -9.93 -10.18 -8.98
C ILE A 151 -8.65 -11.02 -9.06
N SER A 152 -8.74 -12.35 -9.23
CA SER A 152 -7.58 -13.21 -9.45
C SER A 152 -7.12 -13.23 -10.92
N ALA A 153 -7.95 -12.76 -11.86
CA ALA A 153 -7.62 -12.71 -13.26
C ALA A 153 -6.76 -11.49 -13.61
N GLY A 154 -5.71 -11.70 -14.40
CA GLY A 154 -4.79 -10.61 -14.80
C GLY A 154 -5.49 -9.48 -15.58
N LYS A 155 -6.52 -9.77 -16.37
CA LYS A 155 -7.34 -8.78 -17.06
C LYS A 155 -8.06 -7.86 -16.07
N THR A 156 -8.66 -8.44 -15.03
CA THR A 156 -9.37 -7.71 -13.98
C THR A 156 -8.43 -6.79 -13.22
N LYS A 157 -7.20 -7.23 -12.93
CA LYS A 157 -6.21 -6.36 -12.27
C LYS A 157 -5.95 -5.09 -13.09
N LYS A 158 -5.82 -5.20 -14.43
CA LYS A 158 -5.65 -4.04 -15.31
C LYS A 158 -6.86 -3.13 -15.31
N GLU A 159 -8.07 -3.70 -15.35
CA GLU A 159 -9.33 -2.95 -15.29
C GLU A 159 -9.43 -2.13 -13.98
N PHE A 160 -9.16 -2.74 -12.84
CA PHE A 160 -9.18 -2.03 -11.54
C PHE A 160 -8.09 -0.97 -11.41
N THR A 161 -6.90 -1.23 -11.97
CA THR A 161 -5.81 -0.24 -11.98
C THR A 161 -6.19 0.97 -12.84
N ALA A 162 -6.80 0.75 -14.01
CA ALA A 162 -7.29 1.83 -14.87
C ALA A 162 -8.38 2.65 -14.17
N LEU A 163 -9.35 2.00 -13.54
CA LEU A 163 -10.40 2.70 -12.81
C LEU A 163 -9.84 3.47 -11.59
N ALA A 164 -8.89 2.89 -10.86
CA ALA A 164 -8.21 3.59 -9.76
C ALA A 164 -7.44 4.82 -10.27
N ALA A 165 -6.84 4.76 -11.47
CA ALA A 165 -6.17 5.89 -12.09
C ALA A 165 -7.17 7.02 -12.52
N GLU A 166 -8.38 6.65 -12.97
CA GLU A 166 -9.44 7.62 -13.28
C GLU A 166 -9.97 8.34 -12.03
N LEU A 167 -10.05 7.61 -10.90
CA LEU A 167 -10.52 8.16 -9.62
C LEU A 167 -9.44 8.98 -8.90
N LEU A 168 -8.18 8.79 -9.27
CA LEU A 168 -7.03 9.37 -8.60
C LEU A 168 -7.09 10.91 -8.67
N SER A 169 -6.93 11.56 -7.50
CA SER A 169 -6.73 13.00 -7.46
C SER A 169 -5.42 13.38 -8.15
N LYS A 170 -5.47 14.23 -9.15
CA LYS A 170 -4.26 14.72 -9.83
C LYS A 170 -3.47 15.70 -8.99
N GLU A 171 -4.14 16.41 -8.09
CA GLU A 171 -3.53 17.41 -7.21
C GLU A 171 -2.93 16.75 -5.93
N GLN A 172 -3.59 15.72 -5.42
CA GLN A 172 -3.25 15.07 -4.17
C GLN A 172 -3.24 13.53 -4.31
N PRO A 173 -2.43 12.95 -5.22
CA PRO A 173 -2.45 11.52 -5.48
C PRO A 173 -2.03 10.68 -4.28
N ALA A 174 -1.03 11.11 -3.53
CA ALA A 174 -0.60 10.42 -2.31
C ALA A 174 -1.72 10.36 -1.27
N LEU A 175 -2.41 11.49 -1.06
CA LEU A 175 -3.51 11.57 -0.11
C LEU A 175 -4.68 10.68 -0.51
N PHE A 176 -5.05 10.66 -1.80
CA PHE A 176 -6.09 9.79 -2.32
C PHE A 176 -5.74 8.31 -2.15
N ASN A 177 -4.53 7.91 -2.54
CA ASN A 177 -4.10 6.52 -2.41
C ASN A 177 -4.10 6.05 -0.95
N GLN A 178 -3.60 6.88 -0.02
CA GLN A 178 -3.69 6.57 1.41
C GLN A 178 -5.14 6.50 1.90
N ALA A 179 -6.01 7.39 1.41
CA ALA A 179 -7.40 7.44 1.82
C ALA A 179 -8.19 6.19 1.41
N ILE A 180 -8.05 5.73 0.17
CA ILE A 180 -8.77 4.54 -0.30
C ILE A 180 -8.28 3.26 0.38
N MET A 181 -6.99 3.14 0.63
CA MET A 181 -6.41 2.00 1.37
C MET A 181 -6.90 1.98 2.82
N GLU A 182 -6.89 3.13 3.51
CA GLU A 182 -7.34 3.25 4.90
C GLU A 182 -8.84 3.02 5.03
N PHE A 183 -9.62 3.54 4.07
CA PHE A 183 -11.08 3.28 4.03
C PHE A 183 -11.38 1.79 3.91
N GLY A 184 -10.64 1.07 3.07
CA GLY A 184 -10.73 -0.38 2.99
C GLY A 184 -10.32 -1.10 4.28
N ALA A 185 -9.32 -0.58 4.99
CA ALA A 185 -8.83 -1.17 6.23
C ALA A 185 -9.75 -0.93 7.43
N LEU A 186 -10.44 0.22 7.52
CA LEU A 186 -11.19 0.63 8.71
C LEU A 186 -12.71 0.61 8.53
N GLN A 187 -13.23 1.02 7.36
CA GLN A 187 -14.65 1.17 7.10
C GLN A 187 -15.19 0.04 6.23
N CYS A 188 -14.65 -0.13 5.04
CA CYS A 188 -15.09 -1.17 4.09
C CYS A 188 -14.33 -2.49 4.33
N VAL A 189 -14.37 -2.99 5.57
CA VAL A 189 -13.64 -4.20 6.00
C VAL A 189 -14.16 -5.47 5.31
N PRO A 190 -13.36 -6.57 5.27
CA PRO A 190 -13.74 -7.79 4.55
C PRO A 190 -15.04 -8.43 5.03
N LYS A 191 -15.22 -8.52 6.35
CA LYS A 191 -16.39 -9.17 6.97
C LYS A 191 -17.20 -8.16 7.78
N ASN A 192 -18.51 -8.16 7.59
CA ASN A 192 -19.47 -7.35 8.36
C ASN A 192 -19.09 -5.84 8.43
N PRO A 193 -18.83 -5.16 7.30
CA PRO A 193 -18.59 -3.73 7.32
C PRO A 193 -19.83 -2.98 7.82
N ARG A 194 -19.63 -1.91 8.61
CA ARG A 194 -20.73 -1.06 9.10
C ARG A 194 -21.23 -0.13 8.00
N CYS A 195 -22.02 -0.68 7.08
CA CYS A 195 -22.49 0.05 5.90
C CYS A 195 -23.50 1.15 6.24
N GLU A 196 -24.24 1.04 7.33
CA GLU A 196 -25.18 2.05 7.82
C GLU A 196 -24.48 3.39 8.15
N ASN A 197 -23.24 3.33 8.63
CA ASN A 197 -22.44 4.49 8.98
C ASN A 197 -21.40 4.87 7.90
N CYS A 198 -21.54 4.28 6.69
CA CYS A 198 -20.61 4.51 5.60
C CYS A 198 -20.95 5.81 4.85
N ILE A 199 -19.93 6.62 4.54
CA ILE A 199 -20.10 7.85 3.73
C ILE A 199 -20.68 7.57 2.32
N PHE A 200 -20.60 6.32 1.88
CA PHE A 200 -21.11 5.86 0.59
C PHE A 200 -22.40 5.01 0.68
N ASN A 201 -23.07 5.00 1.81
CA ASN A 201 -24.25 4.13 2.03
C ASN A 201 -25.36 4.33 0.98
N THR A 202 -25.57 5.56 0.49
CA THR A 202 -26.59 5.88 -0.51
C THR A 202 -26.15 5.65 -1.94
N SER A 203 -24.85 5.53 -2.21
CA SER A 203 -24.29 5.42 -3.57
C SER A 203 -23.63 4.07 -3.88
N CYS A 204 -23.32 3.27 -2.86
CA CYS A 204 -22.63 1.99 -3.02
C CYS A 204 -23.51 0.95 -3.73
N LEU A 205 -23.09 0.48 -4.91
CA LEU A 205 -23.84 -0.49 -5.70
C LEU A 205 -23.89 -1.89 -5.04
N ALA A 206 -22.83 -2.32 -4.37
CA ALA A 206 -22.87 -3.59 -3.63
C ALA A 206 -23.88 -3.57 -2.49
N LEU A 207 -24.05 -2.44 -1.80
CA LEU A 207 -25.04 -2.30 -0.74
C LEU A 207 -26.46 -2.34 -1.33
N LYS A 208 -26.71 -1.55 -2.38
CA LYS A 208 -28.00 -1.51 -3.08
C LYS A 208 -28.44 -2.88 -3.61
N ASN A 209 -27.49 -3.68 -4.07
CA ASN A 209 -27.75 -4.98 -4.70
C ASN A 209 -27.56 -6.16 -3.73
N ASN A 210 -27.39 -5.94 -2.43
CA ASN A 210 -27.14 -6.99 -1.41
C ASN A 210 -25.90 -7.86 -1.71
N LYS A 211 -24.84 -7.29 -2.34
CA LYS A 211 -23.61 -7.99 -2.76
C LYS A 211 -22.38 -7.68 -1.90
N VAL A 212 -22.53 -7.00 -0.77
CA VAL A 212 -21.41 -6.61 0.10
C VAL A 212 -20.57 -7.80 0.56
N ASN A 213 -21.23 -8.93 0.88
CA ASN A 213 -20.55 -10.14 1.39
C ASN A 213 -19.93 -11.02 0.30
N VAL A 214 -20.26 -10.80 -0.97
CA VAL A 214 -19.75 -11.59 -2.10
C VAL A 214 -18.72 -10.84 -2.94
N LEU A 215 -18.61 -9.52 -2.75
CA LEU A 215 -17.62 -8.69 -3.45
C LEU A 215 -16.46 -8.28 -2.53
N PRO A 216 -15.22 -8.25 -3.06
CA PRO A 216 -14.83 -8.60 -4.43
C PRO A 216 -14.94 -10.11 -4.69
N PHE A 217 -15.31 -10.49 -5.90
CA PHE A 217 -15.34 -11.89 -6.30
C PHE A 217 -13.91 -12.38 -6.54
N LYS A 218 -13.61 -13.54 -5.97
CA LYS A 218 -12.33 -14.23 -6.17
C LYS A 218 -12.59 -15.72 -6.33
N SER A 219 -12.27 -16.27 -7.50
CA SER A 219 -12.36 -17.71 -7.73
C SER A 219 -11.43 -18.47 -6.79
N LYS A 220 -11.85 -19.64 -6.34
CA LYS A 220 -10.97 -20.57 -5.65
C LYS A 220 -10.01 -21.15 -6.70
N LYS A 221 -8.72 -21.08 -6.46
CA LYS A 221 -7.77 -21.87 -7.26
C LYS A 221 -8.09 -23.35 -7.00
N THR A 222 -8.50 -24.04 -8.04
CA THR A 222 -8.51 -25.51 -8.09
C THR A 222 -7.09 -26.02 -8.08
#